data_0c26bba81bbd6c1e119e4ef0c79c6426
#
_entry.id   0c26bba81bbd6c1e119e4ef0c79c6426
#
_cell.length_a   1.000
_cell.length_b   1.000
_cell.length_c   1.000
_cell.angle_alpha   90.00
_cell.angle_beta   90.00
_cell.angle_gamma   90.00
#
_symmetry.space_group_name_H-M   'P 1'
#
loop_
_entity.id
_entity.type
_entity.pdbx_description
1 polymer ?
#
loop_
_entity_poly.entity_id
_entity_poly.type
_entity_poly.pdbx_seq_one_letter_code
_entity_poly.pdbx_strand_id
1 'polypeptide(L)'
;MSEFSPLSQSADLIESPQGTGFDRPQAPGLGSPQGAGLDSPRAPGGPEAPASSQLAQRLTAVRRRTGELIAPLEPEDLCLQGMADASPPKWHLGHTTWFFEQFLLRQPAIAHLLSSYEPAPASWAYLFNSYYEAVGPRHPRPQRGLLSRPPIAELLAWRGRVDLALQQLLSALAQQPAAAAAPWLELIELGLQHEQQHQELLLMDLLDAFSRNPLEPAYGDEPELRFQAAQDSRGSTAWLSHGGGLVELGFGALASGKLACGEFACNYESGFHFDNEAPRHRQWLEPFAIASQLVTNAEYGAFIAEGGYRRPELWLSEGWALMRQRGWQAPRYWRDEAEFTLAGRRPRWGQAPVRHLSWFEADAYARWAGARLPSEAEWELMAPQLADAFGLVWQWTASPYRPYPGFRAAPGAVGEYNGKFMSSQMVLRGSCFLTPEGHERLTYRNFFPPASRWQAAGLRLAQEAP
;
A
#
# COMPACT_ATOMS: atom_id res chain seq x y z
N MET A 1 12.65 -45.14 33.69
CA MET A 1 12.96 -46.15 32.65
C MET A 1 12.11 -45.88 31.45
N SER A 2 12.73 -45.74 30.38
CA SER A 2 12.43 -45.60 28.95
C SER A 2 12.48 -44.17 28.43
N GLU A 3 13.57 -43.98 27.74
CA GLU A 3 14.06 -42.89 26.92
C GLU A 3 13.16 -42.66 25.68
N PHE A 4 12.97 -41.41 25.34
CA PHE A 4 12.66 -41.05 23.95
C PHE A 4 13.67 -39.98 23.49
N SER A 5 14.53 -40.39 22.56
CA SER A 5 15.42 -39.56 21.77
C SER A 5 14.65 -38.67 20.79
N PRO A 6 15.12 -37.46 20.51
CA PRO A 6 14.58 -36.64 19.43
C PRO A 6 15.17 -37.04 18.07
N LEU A 7 14.32 -37.24 17.09
CA LEU A 7 14.67 -37.43 15.70
C LEU A 7 15.18 -36.10 15.11
N SER A 8 16.44 -36.11 14.71
CA SER A 8 17.06 -35.10 13.87
C SER A 8 16.43 -35.10 12.47
N GLN A 9 15.83 -34.01 12.03
CA GLN A 9 15.53 -33.80 10.63
C GLN A 9 16.73 -33.13 9.97
N SER A 10 17.37 -33.87 9.08
CA SER A 10 18.41 -33.42 8.17
C SER A 10 17.82 -32.44 7.17
N ALA A 11 18.41 -31.26 7.06
CA ALA A 11 18.16 -30.33 5.97
C ALA A 11 18.96 -30.82 4.76
N ASP A 12 18.29 -31.32 3.74
CA ASP A 12 18.91 -31.60 2.44
C ASP A 12 19.22 -30.27 1.74
N LEU A 13 20.51 -30.00 1.62
CA LEU A 13 21.06 -28.95 0.77
C LEU A 13 20.92 -29.42 -0.68
N ILE A 14 20.09 -28.79 -1.46
CA ILE A 14 20.10 -28.94 -2.92
C ILE A 14 21.27 -28.13 -3.47
N GLU A 15 22.28 -28.80 -3.90
CA GLU A 15 23.40 -28.23 -4.67
C GLU A 15 22.93 -27.74 -6.03
N SER A 16 23.21 -26.49 -6.33
CA SER A 16 23.01 -25.89 -7.65
C SER A 16 24.12 -26.40 -8.61
N PRO A 17 23.78 -26.80 -9.84
CA PRO A 17 24.81 -27.18 -10.83
C PRO A 17 25.55 -25.92 -11.30
N GLN A 18 26.86 -26.04 -11.32
CA GLN A 18 27.78 -25.04 -11.87
C GLN A 18 27.61 -24.90 -13.38
N GLY A 19 27.65 -23.67 -13.81
CA GLY A 19 27.31 -23.18 -15.09
C GLY A 19 28.21 -23.53 -16.25
N THR A 20 27.69 -23.31 -17.41
CA THR A 20 28.41 -23.05 -18.64
C THR A 20 28.14 -21.59 -19.03
N GLY A 21 29.23 -20.89 -19.35
CA GLY A 21 29.22 -19.49 -19.69
C GLY A 21 28.30 -19.21 -20.88
N PHE A 22 27.41 -18.26 -20.68
CA PHE A 22 26.71 -17.59 -21.77
C PHE A 22 27.21 -16.14 -21.84
N ASP A 23 27.61 -15.74 -23.04
CA ASP A 23 27.94 -14.38 -23.39
C ASP A 23 26.84 -13.39 -22.91
N ARG A 24 27.27 -12.32 -22.27
CA ARG A 24 26.40 -11.20 -21.88
C ARG A 24 25.83 -10.55 -23.13
N PRO A 25 24.50 -10.50 -23.31
CA PRO A 25 23.90 -9.50 -24.17
C PRO A 25 24.11 -8.13 -23.53
N GLN A 26 24.62 -7.18 -24.28
CA GLN A 26 24.64 -5.77 -23.90
C GLN A 26 23.20 -5.35 -23.56
N ALA A 27 23.03 -4.70 -22.41
CA ALA A 27 21.77 -4.14 -21.99
C ALA A 27 21.24 -3.20 -23.09
N PRO A 28 19.99 -3.36 -23.55
CA PRO A 28 19.39 -2.39 -24.45
C PRO A 28 19.33 -1.06 -23.68
N GLY A 29 19.88 -0.02 -24.28
CA GLY A 29 19.77 1.35 -23.78
C GLY A 29 18.29 1.64 -23.49
N LEU A 30 18.03 2.19 -22.30
CA LEU A 30 16.70 2.69 -21.95
C LEU A 30 16.31 3.75 -22.97
N GLY A 31 15.50 3.36 -23.95
CA GLY A 31 14.88 4.29 -24.89
C GLY A 31 14.07 5.31 -24.10
N SER A 32 14.23 6.58 -24.45
CA SER A 32 13.38 7.66 -23.92
C SER A 32 11.92 7.22 -24.02
N PRO A 33 11.08 7.47 -23.00
CA PRO A 33 9.67 7.13 -23.08
C PRO A 33 9.05 7.88 -24.27
N GLN A 34 8.62 7.15 -25.28
CA GLN A 34 7.83 7.72 -26.38
C GLN A 34 6.43 7.97 -25.83
N GLY A 35 6.08 9.25 -25.70
CA GLY A 35 4.77 9.69 -25.23
C GLY A 35 3.67 9.16 -26.15
N ALA A 36 2.73 8.41 -25.59
CA ALA A 36 1.42 8.22 -26.17
C ALA A 36 0.64 9.54 -25.98
N GLY A 37 0.54 10.34 -27.04
CA GLY A 37 -0.22 11.57 -27.02
C GLY A 37 -1.69 11.30 -26.70
N LEU A 38 -2.17 11.93 -25.64
CA LEU A 38 -3.60 12.12 -25.38
C LEU A 38 -3.90 13.60 -25.55
N ASP A 39 -4.41 13.96 -26.71
CA ASP A 39 -5.05 15.26 -26.95
C ASP A 39 -6.38 15.33 -26.20
N SER A 40 -6.52 16.25 -25.28
CA SER A 40 -7.81 16.66 -24.73
C SER A 40 -7.88 18.18 -24.55
N PRO A 41 -8.96 18.86 -24.95
CA PRO A 41 -9.09 20.31 -24.87
C PRO A 41 -9.43 20.77 -23.45
N ARG A 42 -8.67 21.71 -22.94
CA ARG A 42 -8.80 22.35 -21.62
C ARG A 42 -9.78 23.51 -21.66
N ALA A 43 -10.69 23.58 -20.69
CA ALA A 43 -11.55 24.75 -20.45
C ALA A 43 -10.78 25.85 -19.66
N PRO A 44 -11.11 27.16 -19.80
CA PRO A 44 -10.34 28.25 -19.22
C PRO A 44 -10.75 28.50 -17.76
N GLY A 45 -9.82 28.23 -16.83
CA GLY A 45 -9.85 28.69 -15.44
C GLY A 45 -8.63 29.57 -15.18
N GLY A 46 -8.71 30.54 -14.23
CA GLY A 46 -7.69 31.57 -13.94
C GLY A 46 -6.27 31.04 -13.73
N PRO A 47 -5.26 31.91 -13.49
CA PRO A 47 -3.87 31.53 -13.50
C PRO A 47 -3.56 30.51 -12.41
N GLU A 48 -3.64 29.22 -12.75
CA GLU A 48 -3.11 28.14 -11.91
C GLU A 48 -1.58 28.29 -11.88
N ALA A 49 -1.00 28.13 -10.68
CA ALA A 49 0.44 28.01 -10.54
C ALA A 49 0.93 26.90 -11.49
N PRO A 50 2.10 27.09 -12.15
CA PRO A 50 2.64 26.05 -13.04
C PRO A 50 2.64 24.70 -12.36
N ALA A 51 2.27 23.64 -13.06
CA ALA A 51 2.18 22.26 -12.51
C ALA A 51 3.48 21.85 -11.77
N SER A 52 4.63 22.30 -12.24
CA SER A 52 5.93 22.16 -11.57
C SER A 52 6.02 22.81 -10.20
N SER A 53 5.35 23.97 -10.00
CA SER A 53 5.35 24.68 -8.71
C SER A 53 4.50 23.95 -7.66
N GLN A 54 3.32 23.44 -8.05
CA GLN A 54 2.48 22.63 -7.14
C GLN A 54 3.19 21.32 -6.78
N LEU A 55 3.83 20.68 -7.75
CA LEU A 55 4.59 19.45 -7.53
C LEU A 55 5.79 19.68 -6.60
N ALA A 56 6.48 20.84 -6.70
CA ALA A 56 7.58 21.20 -5.81
C ALA A 56 7.12 21.40 -4.36
N GLN A 57 5.96 22.01 -4.15
CA GLN A 57 5.36 22.14 -2.81
C GLN A 57 4.99 20.76 -2.22
N ARG A 58 4.36 19.90 -3.03
CA ARG A 58 4.02 18.53 -2.62
C ARG A 58 5.27 17.70 -2.33
N LEU A 59 6.31 17.80 -3.15
CA LEU A 59 7.60 17.16 -2.89
C LEU A 59 8.12 17.55 -1.51
N THR A 60 8.17 18.85 -1.21
CA THR A 60 8.64 19.32 0.09
C THR A 60 7.79 18.78 1.24
N ALA A 61 6.47 18.79 1.11
CA ALA A 61 5.55 18.32 2.14
C ALA A 61 5.69 16.80 2.39
N VAL A 62 5.71 15.97 1.34
CA VAL A 62 5.86 14.52 1.45
C VAL A 62 7.22 14.15 2.06
N ARG A 63 8.30 14.75 1.58
CA ARG A 63 9.65 14.49 2.09
C ARG A 63 9.81 14.91 3.55
N ARG A 64 9.24 16.05 3.93
CA ARG A 64 9.19 16.52 5.32
C ARG A 64 8.40 15.55 6.20
N ARG A 65 7.20 15.10 5.75
CA ARG A 65 6.37 14.16 6.52
C ARG A 65 7.11 12.87 6.85
N THR A 66 7.87 12.29 5.93
CA THR A 66 8.72 11.11 6.23
C THR A 66 9.73 11.41 7.34
N GLY A 67 10.33 12.59 7.35
CA GLY A 67 11.23 13.02 8.43
C GLY A 67 10.51 13.17 9.77
N GLU A 68 9.32 13.73 9.79
CA GLU A 68 8.48 13.87 10.99
C GLU A 68 8.08 12.49 11.57
N LEU A 69 7.81 11.49 10.70
CA LEU A 69 7.46 10.14 11.15
C LEU A 69 8.62 9.42 11.85
N ILE A 70 9.86 9.71 11.51
CA ILE A 70 11.01 9.09 12.17
C ILE A 70 11.55 9.91 13.35
N ALA A 71 11.14 11.18 13.48
CA ALA A 71 11.66 12.09 14.51
C ALA A 71 11.40 11.63 15.96
N PRO A 72 10.28 10.95 16.31
CA PRO A 72 10.05 10.43 17.64
C PRO A 72 10.85 9.16 17.99
N LEU A 73 11.53 8.53 17.00
CA LEU A 73 12.18 7.24 17.15
C LEU A 73 13.63 7.39 17.63
N GLU A 74 14.02 6.53 18.55
CA GLU A 74 15.43 6.39 18.93
C GLU A 74 16.22 5.73 17.78
N PRO A 75 17.55 5.94 17.71
CA PRO A 75 18.38 5.31 16.68
C PRO A 75 18.25 3.80 16.59
N GLU A 76 18.01 3.14 17.72
CA GLU A 76 17.80 1.69 17.85
C GLU A 76 16.49 1.26 17.18
N ASP A 77 15.42 2.04 17.31
CA ASP A 77 14.12 1.77 16.71
C ASP A 77 14.18 1.79 15.18
N LEU A 78 15.06 2.62 14.63
CA LEU A 78 15.21 2.77 13.17
C LEU A 78 15.70 1.49 12.47
N CYS A 79 16.26 0.53 13.19
CA CYS A 79 16.73 -0.74 12.65
C CYS A 79 15.79 -1.92 12.99
N LEU A 80 14.69 -1.70 13.71
CA LEU A 80 13.78 -2.77 14.12
C LEU A 80 13.04 -3.39 12.93
N GLN A 81 13.07 -4.71 12.87
CA GLN A 81 12.30 -5.52 11.94
C GLN A 81 11.55 -6.60 12.72
N GLY A 82 10.25 -6.42 12.93
CA GLY A 82 9.44 -7.33 13.72
C GLY A 82 9.21 -8.70 13.08
N MET A 83 9.24 -8.79 11.76
CA MET A 83 9.01 -10.02 11.00
C MET A 83 9.67 -9.97 9.61
N ALA A 84 9.74 -11.11 8.94
CA ALA A 84 10.38 -11.25 7.64
C ALA A 84 9.76 -10.38 6.52
N ASP A 85 8.46 -10.09 6.61
CA ASP A 85 7.71 -9.32 5.62
C ASP A 85 7.75 -7.81 5.87
N ALA A 86 8.14 -7.37 7.07
CA ALA A 86 8.32 -5.97 7.44
C ALA A 86 9.67 -5.41 6.98
N SER A 87 9.82 -4.10 7.06
CA SER A 87 11.09 -3.41 6.85
C SER A 87 11.33 -2.37 7.96
N PRO A 88 12.59 -2.13 8.37
CA PRO A 88 12.89 -1.11 9.37
C PRO A 88 12.59 0.31 8.85
N PRO A 89 12.26 1.27 9.72
CA PRO A 89 12.10 2.69 9.36
C PRO A 89 13.27 3.25 8.54
N LYS A 90 14.50 2.93 8.91
CA LYS A 90 15.70 3.32 8.16
C LYS A 90 15.73 2.78 6.74
N TRP A 91 15.24 1.55 6.52
CA TRP A 91 15.17 0.99 5.18
C TRP A 91 14.14 1.72 4.32
N HIS A 92 12.96 2.04 4.85
CA HIS A 92 11.95 2.83 4.14
C HIS A 92 12.50 4.18 3.69
N LEU A 93 13.18 4.88 4.60
CA LEU A 93 13.84 6.16 4.30
C LEU A 93 14.89 6.05 3.18
N GLY A 94 15.71 5.00 3.24
CA GLY A 94 16.73 4.73 2.22
C GLY A 94 16.13 4.35 0.88
N HIS A 95 15.10 3.50 0.88
CA HIS A 95 14.44 3.03 -0.33
C HIS A 95 13.73 4.14 -1.10
N THR A 96 12.99 5.02 -0.42
CA THR A 96 12.31 6.14 -1.08
C THR A 96 13.31 7.19 -1.59
N THR A 97 14.45 7.35 -0.92
CA THR A 97 15.55 8.20 -1.41
C THR A 97 16.23 7.57 -2.63
N TRP A 98 16.51 6.26 -2.57
CA TRP A 98 17.06 5.48 -3.67
C TRP A 98 16.17 5.52 -4.91
N PHE A 99 14.85 5.46 -4.76
CA PHE A 99 13.91 5.51 -5.88
C PHE A 99 14.11 6.78 -6.72
N PHE A 100 14.11 7.94 -6.08
CA PHE A 100 14.34 9.20 -6.78
C PHE A 100 15.74 9.31 -7.39
N GLU A 101 16.77 8.85 -6.70
CA GLU A 101 18.13 8.84 -7.25
C GLU A 101 18.22 7.91 -8.47
N GLN A 102 17.74 6.68 -8.35
CA GLN A 102 17.88 5.66 -9.38
C GLN A 102 17.09 6.00 -10.64
N PHE A 103 15.83 6.40 -10.48
CA PHE A 103 14.93 6.57 -11.62
C PHE A 103 14.92 7.99 -12.21
N LEU A 104 15.46 8.96 -11.50
CA LEU A 104 15.56 10.35 -11.95
C LEU A 104 17.00 10.82 -12.02
N LEU A 105 17.66 11.07 -10.87
CA LEU A 105 18.92 11.83 -10.83
C LEU A 105 20.09 11.14 -11.53
N ARG A 106 20.05 9.81 -11.69
CA ARG A 106 21.05 9.03 -12.43
C ARG A 106 20.76 8.92 -13.92
N GLN A 107 19.67 9.52 -14.43
CA GLN A 107 19.30 9.38 -15.84
C GLN A 107 20.15 10.30 -16.73
N PRO A 108 20.89 9.76 -17.72
CA PRO A 108 21.73 10.57 -18.60
C PRO A 108 20.96 11.66 -19.35
N ALA A 109 19.68 11.38 -19.69
CA ALA A 109 18.84 12.28 -20.45
C ALA A 109 18.60 13.65 -19.77
N ILE A 110 18.63 13.70 -18.44
CA ILE A 110 18.42 14.93 -17.65
C ILE A 110 19.68 15.39 -16.89
N ALA A 111 20.81 14.69 -17.04
CA ALA A 111 22.05 15.03 -16.33
C ALA A 111 22.50 16.49 -16.61
N HIS A 112 22.23 17.01 -17.80
CA HIS A 112 22.53 18.39 -18.17
C HIS A 112 21.69 19.46 -17.44
N LEU A 113 20.56 19.04 -16.81
CA LEU A 113 19.69 19.90 -16.00
C LEU A 113 20.13 19.98 -14.53
N LEU A 114 21.07 19.12 -14.14
CA LEU A 114 21.57 19.03 -12.77
C LEU A 114 22.97 19.65 -12.69
N SER A 115 23.17 20.60 -11.77
CA SER A 115 24.49 21.13 -11.47
C SER A 115 25.18 20.20 -10.46
N SER A 116 26.20 19.45 -10.90
CA SER A 116 27.11 18.69 -10.02
C SER A 116 26.44 17.79 -8.95
N TYR A 117 25.46 16.98 -9.32
CA TYR A 117 24.90 15.97 -8.41
C TYR A 117 25.89 14.80 -8.23
N GLU A 118 26.24 14.49 -6.98
CA GLU A 118 27.07 13.35 -6.62
C GLU A 118 26.23 12.20 -6.09
N PRO A 119 26.12 11.08 -6.82
CA PRO A 119 25.33 9.92 -6.43
C PRO A 119 25.88 9.21 -5.19
N ALA A 120 25.00 8.51 -4.48
CA ALA A 120 25.40 7.60 -3.40
C ALA A 120 26.32 6.48 -3.93
N PRO A 121 27.13 5.84 -3.05
CA PRO A 121 27.95 4.70 -3.40
C PRO A 121 27.14 3.61 -4.11
N ALA A 122 27.69 2.97 -5.13
CA ALA A 122 27.00 1.96 -5.94
C ALA A 122 26.45 0.78 -5.10
N SER A 123 27.11 0.44 -3.99
CA SER A 123 26.64 -0.59 -3.05
C SER A 123 25.29 -0.26 -2.39
N TRP A 124 24.91 1.02 -2.31
CA TRP A 124 23.62 1.40 -1.71
C TRP A 124 22.44 1.03 -2.61
N ALA A 125 22.67 0.91 -3.92
CA ALA A 125 21.62 0.39 -4.81
C ALA A 125 21.22 -1.05 -4.42
N TYR A 126 22.20 -1.91 -4.06
CA TYR A 126 21.92 -3.25 -3.55
C TYR A 126 21.15 -3.22 -2.21
N LEU A 127 21.49 -2.32 -1.29
CA LEU A 127 20.89 -2.25 0.04
C LEU A 127 19.42 -1.79 -0.01
N PHE A 128 19.12 -0.82 -0.88
CA PHE A 128 17.82 -0.13 -0.92
C PHE A 128 16.94 -0.49 -2.10
N ASN A 129 17.40 -1.31 -3.06
CA ASN A 129 16.52 -1.93 -4.04
C ASN A 129 15.53 -2.87 -3.35
N SER A 130 14.27 -2.88 -3.79
CA SER A 130 13.21 -3.74 -3.25
C SER A 130 12.94 -4.96 -4.14
N TYR A 131 12.33 -4.75 -5.28
CA TYR A 131 11.87 -5.81 -6.19
C TYR A 131 12.17 -5.50 -7.66
N TYR A 132 12.93 -4.46 -7.94
CA TYR A 132 13.28 -4.06 -9.31
C TYR A 132 14.42 -4.92 -9.85
N GLU A 133 14.05 -6.09 -10.41
CA GLU A 133 15.02 -7.07 -10.93
C GLU A 133 15.84 -6.50 -12.09
N ALA A 134 15.21 -5.64 -12.94
CA ALA A 134 15.91 -4.98 -14.05
C ALA A 134 17.00 -3.99 -13.59
N VAL A 135 16.95 -3.51 -12.33
CA VAL A 135 17.99 -2.64 -11.75
C VAL A 135 19.17 -3.47 -11.25
N GLY A 136 18.94 -4.70 -10.79
CA GLY A 136 19.97 -5.59 -10.30
C GLY A 136 19.65 -6.27 -8.97
N PRO A 137 20.64 -6.93 -8.35
CA PRO A 137 20.46 -7.69 -7.12
C PRO A 137 20.07 -6.78 -5.95
N ARG A 138 19.41 -7.36 -4.95
CA ARG A 138 18.91 -6.66 -3.76
C ARG A 138 19.26 -7.39 -2.47
N HIS A 139 19.34 -6.65 -1.38
CA HIS A 139 19.46 -7.21 -0.04
C HIS A 139 18.17 -7.95 0.35
N PRO A 140 18.28 -9.19 0.89
CA PRO A 140 17.09 -9.98 1.24
C PRO A 140 16.19 -9.27 2.25
N ARG A 141 14.87 -9.21 1.96
CA ARG A 141 13.89 -8.54 2.83
C ARG A 141 13.96 -9.03 4.30
N PRO A 142 14.01 -10.35 4.59
CA PRO A 142 14.04 -10.83 5.98
C PRO A 142 15.28 -10.40 6.78
N GLN A 143 16.29 -9.85 6.12
CA GLN A 143 17.55 -9.43 6.74
C GLN A 143 17.73 -7.90 6.80
N ARG A 144 16.73 -7.13 6.43
CA ARG A 144 16.81 -5.66 6.42
C ARG A 144 17.10 -5.06 7.80
N GLY A 145 16.64 -5.71 8.87
CA GLY A 145 16.94 -5.33 10.25
C GLY A 145 18.42 -5.44 10.65
N LEU A 146 19.23 -6.18 9.87
CA LEU A 146 20.67 -6.28 10.10
C LEU A 146 21.48 -5.10 9.53
N LEU A 147 20.84 -4.23 8.74
CA LEU A 147 21.51 -3.10 8.09
C LEU A 147 21.79 -1.96 9.09
N SER A 148 22.78 -2.13 9.96
CA SER A 148 23.27 -1.07 10.85
C SER A 148 24.06 0.02 10.08
N ARG A 149 24.53 -0.26 8.87
CA ARG A 149 25.25 0.67 7.98
C ARG A 149 24.53 0.78 6.63
N PRO A 150 24.50 1.99 6.01
CA PRO A 150 25.06 3.24 6.53
C PRO A 150 24.39 3.71 7.83
N PRO A 151 25.06 4.49 8.68
CA PRO A 151 24.43 5.09 9.86
C PRO A 151 23.35 6.10 9.43
N ILE A 152 22.38 6.37 10.31
CA ILE A 152 21.24 7.24 9.99
C ILE A 152 21.70 8.65 9.56
N ALA A 153 22.75 9.20 10.14
CA ALA A 153 23.26 10.51 9.78
C ALA A 153 23.72 10.60 8.31
N GLU A 154 24.43 9.57 7.80
CA GLU A 154 24.83 9.52 6.39
C GLU A 154 23.63 9.39 5.46
N LEU A 155 22.63 8.60 5.86
CA LEU A 155 21.41 8.41 5.09
C LEU A 155 20.59 9.69 5.01
N LEU A 156 20.46 10.43 6.10
CA LEU A 156 19.81 11.75 6.14
C LEU A 156 20.58 12.78 5.30
N ALA A 157 21.91 12.79 5.36
CA ALA A 157 22.74 13.65 4.53
C ALA A 157 22.56 13.34 3.02
N TRP A 158 22.50 12.05 2.65
CA TRP A 158 22.18 11.65 1.28
C TRP A 158 20.79 12.10 0.87
N ARG A 159 19.78 11.87 1.71
CA ARG A 159 18.40 12.32 1.47
C ARG A 159 18.35 13.82 1.20
N GLY A 160 19.04 14.63 2.02
CA GLY A 160 19.12 16.09 1.82
C GLY A 160 19.73 16.49 0.48
N ARG A 161 20.79 15.78 0.01
CA ARG A 161 21.37 16.02 -1.32
C ARG A 161 20.37 15.69 -2.44
N VAL A 162 19.65 14.56 -2.32
CA VAL A 162 18.61 14.17 -3.27
C VAL A 162 17.49 15.21 -3.30
N ASP A 163 17.03 15.70 -2.14
CA ASP A 163 15.97 16.70 -2.05
C ASP A 163 16.36 18.01 -2.74
N LEU A 164 17.59 18.49 -2.53
CA LEU A 164 18.11 19.67 -3.22
C LEU A 164 18.19 19.48 -4.74
N ALA A 165 18.67 18.33 -5.18
CA ALA A 165 18.75 18.00 -6.61
C ALA A 165 17.36 17.90 -7.27
N LEU A 166 16.37 17.34 -6.58
CA LEU A 166 14.99 17.30 -7.08
C LEU A 166 14.35 18.68 -7.21
N GLN A 167 14.62 19.59 -6.26
CA GLN A 167 14.15 20.98 -6.36
C GLN A 167 14.79 21.71 -7.55
N GLN A 168 16.10 21.51 -7.76
CA GLN A 168 16.80 22.05 -8.92
C GLN A 168 16.23 21.48 -10.23
N LEU A 169 16.01 20.17 -10.27
CA LEU A 169 15.41 19.50 -11.43
C LEU A 169 14.03 20.06 -11.76
N LEU A 170 13.14 20.20 -10.76
CA LEU A 170 11.80 20.77 -10.97
C LEU A 170 11.86 22.21 -11.51
N SER A 171 12.79 23.01 -10.99
CA SER A 171 13.02 24.38 -11.46
C SER A 171 13.51 24.41 -12.92
N ALA A 172 14.40 23.48 -13.28
CA ALA A 172 14.92 23.35 -14.65
C ALA A 172 13.84 22.80 -15.61
N LEU A 173 13.05 21.82 -15.20
CA LEU A 173 11.93 21.26 -16.00
C LEU A 173 10.86 22.30 -16.28
N ALA A 174 10.63 23.25 -15.38
CA ALA A 174 9.70 24.36 -15.60
C ALA A 174 10.09 25.28 -16.76
N GLN A 175 11.36 25.24 -17.17
CA GLN A 175 11.88 26.01 -18.33
C GLN A 175 11.94 25.19 -19.62
N GLN A 176 11.60 23.90 -19.56
CA GLN A 176 11.60 23.03 -20.73
C GLN A 176 10.24 23.09 -21.47
N PRO A 177 10.19 22.73 -22.77
CA PRO A 177 8.93 22.48 -23.45
C PRO A 177 8.09 21.43 -22.69
N ALA A 178 6.79 21.67 -22.56
CA ALA A 178 5.89 20.80 -21.79
C ALA A 178 5.99 19.31 -22.15
N ALA A 179 6.07 18.99 -23.43
CA ALA A 179 6.21 17.60 -23.91
C ALA A 179 7.54 16.95 -23.47
N ALA A 180 8.62 17.72 -23.32
CA ALA A 180 9.90 17.21 -22.83
C ALA A 180 9.93 17.06 -21.32
N ALA A 181 9.23 17.92 -20.58
CA ALA A 181 9.15 17.88 -19.13
C ALA A 181 8.17 16.82 -18.61
N ALA A 182 7.06 16.57 -19.29
CA ALA A 182 5.95 15.74 -18.83
C ALA A 182 6.37 14.35 -18.30
N PRO A 183 7.18 13.52 -19.00
CA PRO A 183 7.54 12.20 -18.49
C PRO A 183 8.31 12.25 -17.17
N TRP A 184 9.11 13.30 -16.95
CA TRP A 184 9.88 13.47 -15.71
C TRP A 184 9.01 13.96 -14.56
N LEU A 185 8.05 14.86 -14.84
CA LEU A 185 7.07 15.31 -13.84
C LEU A 185 6.16 14.15 -13.41
N GLU A 186 5.71 13.31 -14.32
CA GLU A 186 4.94 12.09 -14.02
C GLU A 186 5.74 11.11 -13.15
N LEU A 187 7.04 10.94 -13.43
CA LEU A 187 7.89 10.06 -12.64
C LEU A 187 8.19 10.63 -11.25
N ILE A 188 8.30 11.96 -11.11
CA ILE A 188 8.38 12.62 -9.80
C ILE A 188 7.08 12.40 -9.02
N GLU A 189 5.93 12.57 -9.66
CA GLU A 189 4.62 12.30 -9.06
C GLU A 189 4.52 10.85 -8.57
N LEU A 190 4.89 9.88 -9.41
CA LEU A 190 4.95 8.47 -9.02
C LEU A 190 5.85 8.26 -7.79
N GLY A 191 7.00 8.91 -7.74
CA GLY A 191 7.92 8.85 -6.60
C GLY A 191 7.31 9.40 -5.32
N LEU A 192 6.51 10.46 -5.39
CA LEU A 192 5.78 11.01 -4.24
C LEU A 192 4.73 10.03 -3.73
N GLN A 193 3.92 9.47 -4.63
CA GLN A 193 2.91 8.48 -4.28
C GLN A 193 3.55 7.20 -3.70
N HIS A 194 4.68 6.77 -4.24
CA HIS A 194 5.48 5.67 -3.71
C HIS A 194 6.00 5.97 -2.30
N GLU A 195 6.49 7.19 -2.04
CA GLU A 195 6.93 7.56 -0.69
C GLU A 195 5.78 7.62 0.30
N GLN A 196 4.59 8.10 -0.12
CA GLN A 196 3.38 8.07 0.72
C GLN A 196 2.94 6.64 1.06
N GLN A 197 3.04 5.66 0.14
CA GLN A 197 2.86 4.25 0.49
C GLN A 197 3.86 3.81 1.56
N HIS A 198 5.12 4.22 1.44
CA HIS A 198 6.15 3.87 2.41
C HIS A 198 5.99 4.57 3.77
N GLN A 199 5.32 5.72 3.85
CA GLN A 199 4.93 6.34 5.12
C GLN A 199 3.92 5.49 5.88
N GLU A 200 2.92 4.94 5.18
CA GLU A 200 1.95 4.00 5.77
C GLU A 200 2.63 2.69 6.18
N LEU A 201 3.42 2.08 5.27
CA LEU A 201 4.16 0.83 5.55
C LEU A 201 5.09 0.97 6.75
N LEU A 202 5.78 2.11 6.89
CA LEU A 202 6.67 2.39 8.01
C LEU A 202 5.92 2.29 9.36
N LEU A 203 4.76 2.93 9.46
CA LEU A 203 3.97 2.94 10.70
C LEU A 203 3.40 1.56 11.02
N MET A 204 2.91 0.81 10.02
CA MET A 204 2.39 -0.54 10.27
C MET A 204 3.50 -1.55 10.59
N ASP A 205 4.69 -1.41 9.99
CA ASP A 205 5.84 -2.26 10.27
C ASP A 205 6.43 -1.96 11.67
N LEU A 206 6.42 -0.68 12.07
CA LEU A 206 6.82 -0.24 13.41
C LEU A 206 5.84 -0.75 14.48
N LEU A 207 4.53 -0.67 14.23
CA LEU A 207 3.50 -1.22 15.11
C LEU A 207 3.76 -2.73 15.37
N ASP A 208 4.07 -3.50 14.33
CA ASP A 208 4.41 -4.92 14.49
C ASP A 208 5.66 -5.11 15.35
N ALA A 209 6.71 -4.34 15.12
CA ALA A 209 7.95 -4.43 15.88
C ALA A 209 7.73 -4.08 17.37
N PHE A 210 7.05 -2.98 17.63
CA PHE A 210 6.77 -2.53 19.02
C PHE A 210 5.82 -3.47 19.77
N SER A 211 4.85 -4.09 19.07
CA SER A 211 3.94 -5.08 19.68
C SER A 211 4.62 -6.34 20.21
N ARG A 212 5.88 -6.57 19.82
CA ARG A 212 6.70 -7.72 20.23
C ARG A 212 7.63 -7.37 21.40
N ASN A 213 7.78 -6.10 21.72
CA ASN A 213 8.56 -5.67 22.87
C ASN A 213 7.72 -5.89 24.13
N PRO A 214 8.23 -6.62 25.15
CA PRO A 214 7.51 -6.83 26.42
C PRO A 214 7.15 -5.55 27.16
N LEU A 215 7.84 -4.44 26.89
CA LEU A 215 7.56 -3.13 27.49
C LEU A 215 6.41 -2.39 26.77
N GLU A 216 5.94 -2.91 25.64
CA GLU A 216 4.86 -2.32 24.84
C GLU A 216 5.04 -0.80 24.59
N PRO A 217 6.20 -0.34 24.01
CA PRO A 217 6.47 1.07 23.85
C PRO A 217 5.44 1.74 22.93
N ALA A 218 5.10 2.99 23.23
CA ALA A 218 4.27 3.81 22.37
C ALA A 218 5.13 4.59 21.36
N TYR A 219 4.66 4.69 20.11
CA TYR A 219 5.23 5.58 19.12
C TYR A 219 4.72 7.03 19.31
N GLY A 220 3.40 7.19 19.47
CA GLY A 220 2.74 8.49 19.65
C GLY A 220 1.24 8.39 19.47
N ASP A 221 0.52 9.42 19.92
CA ASP A 221 -0.95 9.44 19.93
C ASP A 221 -1.59 9.89 18.59
N GLU A 222 -0.86 10.63 17.75
CA GLU A 222 -1.42 11.25 16.54
C GLU A 222 -2.19 10.28 15.62
N PRO A 223 -1.68 9.09 15.27
CA PRO A 223 -2.43 8.17 14.41
C PRO A 223 -3.74 7.69 15.03
N GLU A 224 -3.76 7.43 16.33
CA GLU A 224 -4.96 6.96 17.04
C GLU A 224 -5.99 8.08 17.21
N LEU A 225 -5.56 9.32 17.41
CA LEU A 225 -6.46 10.48 17.43
C LEU A 225 -7.16 10.68 16.10
N ARG A 226 -6.46 10.48 14.97
CA ARG A 226 -7.07 10.49 13.63
C ARG A 226 -8.12 9.39 13.48
N PHE A 227 -7.81 8.19 13.94
CA PHE A 227 -8.74 7.06 13.92
C PHE A 227 -9.98 7.34 14.78
N GLN A 228 -9.82 7.96 15.94
CA GLN A 228 -10.91 8.33 16.85
C GLN A 228 -11.82 9.41 16.23
N ALA A 229 -11.25 10.48 15.71
CA ALA A 229 -11.99 11.59 15.13
C ALA A 229 -12.88 11.15 13.94
N ALA A 230 -12.44 10.17 13.15
CA ALA A 230 -13.18 9.66 12.02
C ALA A 230 -14.41 8.81 12.41
N GLN A 231 -14.59 8.47 13.70
CA GLN A 231 -15.68 7.60 14.20
C GLN A 231 -16.86 8.37 14.79
N ASP A 232 -16.69 9.64 15.14
CA ASP A 232 -17.69 10.43 15.87
C ASP A 232 -19.00 10.65 15.07
N SER A 233 -19.01 10.36 13.77
CA SER A 233 -20.16 10.52 12.86
C SER A 233 -20.89 9.22 12.53
N ARG A 234 -20.58 8.08 13.17
CA ARG A 234 -21.16 6.77 12.80
C ARG A 234 -22.63 6.64 13.23
N GLY A 235 -23.47 6.23 12.27
CA GLY A 235 -24.88 5.90 12.49
C GLY A 235 -25.10 4.39 12.67
N SER A 236 -26.37 3.96 12.63
CA SER A 236 -26.75 2.54 12.58
C SER A 236 -26.42 1.93 11.21
N THR A 237 -26.04 0.66 11.18
CA THR A 237 -25.81 -0.07 9.93
C THR A 237 -27.11 -0.22 9.14
N ALA A 238 -27.09 0.18 7.88
CA ALA A 238 -28.14 -0.04 6.90
C ALA A 238 -27.58 -0.81 5.70
N TRP A 239 -28.45 -1.51 4.98
CA TRP A 239 -28.10 -2.15 3.72
C TRP A 239 -28.42 -1.24 2.55
N LEU A 240 -27.43 -0.88 1.76
CA LEU A 240 -27.57 -0.06 0.55
C LEU A 240 -27.65 -0.99 -0.65
N SER A 241 -28.80 -1.07 -1.30
CA SER A 241 -29.05 -1.95 -2.43
C SER A 241 -28.66 -1.32 -3.76
N HIS A 242 -28.13 -2.13 -4.67
CA HIS A 242 -27.89 -1.79 -6.06
C HIS A 242 -28.48 -2.87 -6.98
N GLY A 243 -29.16 -2.47 -8.06
CA GLY A 243 -29.86 -3.36 -8.98
C GLY A 243 -28.96 -4.16 -9.93
N GLY A 244 -27.65 -4.08 -9.79
CA GLY A 244 -26.70 -4.74 -10.68
C GLY A 244 -26.64 -4.10 -12.08
N GLY A 245 -26.24 -4.90 -13.08
CA GLY A 245 -26.15 -4.50 -14.47
C GLY A 245 -24.71 -4.27 -14.95
N LEU A 246 -24.57 -3.68 -16.14
CA LEU A 246 -23.28 -3.36 -16.73
C LEU A 246 -22.76 -2.02 -16.15
N VAL A 247 -21.64 -2.07 -15.44
CA VAL A 247 -21.02 -0.91 -14.80
C VAL A 247 -19.64 -0.64 -15.38
N GLU A 248 -19.12 0.58 -15.20
CA GLU A 248 -17.76 0.95 -15.59
C GLU A 248 -16.92 1.26 -14.34
N LEU A 249 -15.73 0.68 -14.29
CA LEU A 249 -14.82 0.69 -13.13
C LEU A 249 -13.41 1.02 -13.55
N GLY A 250 -12.61 1.51 -12.59
CA GLY A 250 -11.22 1.84 -12.80
C GLY A 250 -11.00 3.26 -13.33
N PHE A 251 -9.73 3.65 -13.44
CA PHE A 251 -9.32 4.98 -13.88
C PHE A 251 -9.25 5.07 -15.42
N GLY A 252 -9.65 6.22 -15.97
CA GLY A 252 -9.58 6.54 -17.41
C GLY A 252 -10.86 7.16 -17.95
N ALA A 253 -10.82 7.58 -19.21
CA ALA A 253 -11.94 8.17 -19.91
C ALA A 253 -13.10 7.17 -20.08
N LEU A 254 -14.32 7.68 -20.04
CA LEU A 254 -15.52 6.91 -20.29
C LEU A 254 -15.66 6.53 -21.77
N ALA A 255 -15.92 5.26 -22.05
CA ALA A 255 -16.26 4.81 -23.39
C ALA A 255 -17.61 5.39 -23.89
N SER A 256 -18.48 5.87 -22.99
CA SER A 256 -19.86 6.29 -23.27
C SER A 256 -20.22 7.73 -22.89
N GLY A 257 -19.27 8.56 -22.53
CA GLY A 257 -19.45 10.03 -22.48
C GLY A 257 -20.34 10.63 -21.39
N LYS A 258 -20.95 9.88 -20.47
CA LYS A 258 -21.63 10.41 -19.27
C LYS A 258 -21.81 9.33 -18.20
N LEU A 259 -21.28 9.56 -17.00
CA LEU A 259 -21.75 8.93 -15.79
C LEU A 259 -22.47 9.98 -14.94
N ALA A 260 -23.67 9.66 -14.50
CA ALA A 260 -24.30 10.33 -13.38
C ALA A 260 -23.61 9.83 -12.10
N CYS A 261 -22.42 10.35 -11.80
CA CYS A 261 -21.94 10.38 -10.43
C CYS A 261 -22.74 11.50 -9.74
N GLY A 262 -23.39 11.18 -8.61
CA GLY A 262 -23.96 12.21 -7.74
C GLY A 262 -22.93 13.30 -7.42
N GLU A 263 -23.24 14.26 -6.57
CA GLU A 263 -22.47 15.48 -6.27
C GLU A 263 -20.98 15.31 -5.91
N PHE A 264 -20.47 14.09 -5.81
CA PHE A 264 -19.05 13.79 -5.70
C PHE A 264 -18.41 13.78 -7.10
N ALA A 265 -17.66 14.83 -7.41
CA ALA A 265 -16.84 14.92 -8.61
C ALA A 265 -15.72 13.84 -8.55
N CYS A 266 -16.06 12.62 -8.97
CA CYS A 266 -15.08 11.57 -9.17
C CYS A 266 -14.30 11.91 -10.43
N ASN A 267 -13.15 12.55 -10.30
CA ASN A 267 -12.24 12.82 -11.40
C ASN A 267 -11.56 11.50 -11.83
N TYR A 268 -12.33 10.65 -12.53
CA TYR A 268 -11.79 9.42 -13.14
C TYR A 268 -10.87 9.70 -14.34
N GLU A 269 -10.85 10.92 -14.84
CA GLU A 269 -10.16 11.29 -16.09
C GLU A 269 -8.92 12.15 -15.86
N SER A 270 -8.73 12.69 -14.68
CA SER A 270 -7.59 13.57 -14.37
C SER A 270 -6.96 13.26 -13.02
N GLY A 271 -5.67 13.48 -12.90
CA GLY A 271 -4.89 13.24 -11.71
C GLY A 271 -4.03 11.99 -11.78
N PHE A 272 -3.37 11.69 -10.67
CA PHE A 272 -2.50 10.52 -10.56
C PHE A 272 -3.30 9.24 -10.35
N HIS A 273 -2.84 8.16 -10.96
CA HIS A 273 -3.26 6.78 -10.71
C HIS A 273 -2.06 5.84 -10.85
N PHE A 274 -2.08 4.73 -10.14
CA PHE A 274 -1.15 3.64 -10.42
C PHE A 274 -1.62 2.84 -11.65
N ASP A 275 -0.70 2.17 -12.32
CA ASP A 275 -1.01 1.38 -13.51
C ASP A 275 -2.09 0.30 -13.27
N ASN A 276 -2.14 -0.26 -12.05
CA ASN A 276 -3.12 -1.27 -11.66
C ASN A 276 -4.55 -0.73 -11.45
N GLU A 277 -4.72 0.58 -11.39
CA GLU A 277 -6.03 1.25 -11.28
C GLU A 277 -6.70 1.40 -12.67
N ALA A 278 -5.96 1.19 -13.75
CA ALA A 278 -6.36 1.38 -15.15
C ALA A 278 -6.22 0.07 -15.97
N PRO A 279 -6.83 0.02 -17.16
CA PRO A 279 -7.73 0.98 -17.77
C PRO A 279 -9.14 0.90 -17.21
N ARG A 280 -9.94 1.95 -17.38
CA ARG A 280 -11.38 1.91 -17.15
C ARG A 280 -12.00 0.86 -18.05
N HIS A 281 -12.86 0.01 -17.47
CA HIS A 281 -13.42 -1.14 -18.17
C HIS A 281 -14.85 -1.43 -17.71
N ARG A 282 -15.53 -2.29 -18.45
CA ARG A 282 -16.90 -2.71 -18.14
C ARG A 282 -16.91 -4.04 -17.43
N GLN A 283 -17.79 -4.13 -16.41
CA GLN A 283 -18.06 -5.35 -15.68
C GLN A 283 -19.57 -5.50 -15.45
N TRP A 284 -20.06 -6.74 -15.51
CA TRP A 284 -21.41 -7.07 -15.09
C TRP A 284 -21.42 -7.35 -13.59
N LEU A 285 -22.40 -6.80 -12.89
CA LEU A 285 -22.69 -7.10 -11.49
C LEU A 285 -24.10 -7.65 -11.37
N GLU A 286 -24.27 -8.69 -10.55
CA GLU A 286 -25.60 -9.13 -10.11
C GLU A 286 -26.16 -8.14 -9.09
N PRO A 287 -27.50 -8.11 -8.86
CA PRO A 287 -28.08 -7.28 -7.81
C PRO A 287 -27.50 -7.64 -6.45
N PHE A 288 -27.10 -6.62 -5.67
CA PHE A 288 -26.46 -6.81 -4.37
C PHE A 288 -26.87 -5.72 -3.37
N ALA A 289 -26.57 -5.94 -2.11
CA ALA A 289 -26.62 -4.92 -1.08
C ALA A 289 -25.28 -4.90 -0.31
N ILE A 290 -24.82 -3.70 0.06
CA ILE A 290 -23.61 -3.48 0.84
C ILE A 290 -23.96 -2.78 2.16
N ALA A 291 -23.30 -3.19 3.25
CA ALA A 291 -23.51 -2.55 4.55
C ALA A 291 -22.97 -1.13 4.55
N SER A 292 -23.75 -0.17 5.07
CA SER A 292 -23.37 1.25 5.15
C SER A 292 -22.22 1.50 6.11
N GLN A 293 -21.97 0.60 7.07
CA GLN A 293 -20.95 0.71 8.11
C GLN A 293 -19.93 -0.44 8.03
N LEU A 294 -18.74 -0.17 8.54
CA LEU A 294 -17.71 -1.18 8.79
C LEU A 294 -18.10 -2.05 9.98
N VAL A 295 -17.65 -3.31 9.98
CA VAL A 295 -17.80 -4.21 11.13
C VAL A 295 -17.00 -3.68 12.31
N THR A 296 -17.63 -3.65 13.49
CA THR A 296 -17.07 -3.11 14.73
C THR A 296 -16.34 -4.16 15.56
N ASN A 297 -15.53 -3.71 16.53
CA ASN A 297 -14.88 -4.57 17.51
C ASN A 297 -15.92 -5.35 18.35
N ALA A 298 -17.06 -4.74 18.69
CA ALA A 298 -18.10 -5.42 19.47
C ALA A 298 -18.75 -6.55 18.67
N GLU A 299 -19.09 -6.32 17.39
CA GLU A 299 -19.64 -7.35 16.51
C GLU A 299 -18.65 -8.47 16.26
N TYR A 300 -17.37 -8.13 16.04
CA TYR A 300 -16.32 -9.14 15.89
C TYR A 300 -16.07 -9.92 17.20
N GLY A 301 -16.20 -9.27 18.35
CA GLY A 301 -16.16 -9.90 19.68
C GLY A 301 -17.27 -10.95 19.86
N ALA A 302 -18.48 -10.67 19.35
CA ALA A 302 -19.59 -11.66 19.37
C ALA A 302 -19.24 -12.91 18.52
N PHE A 303 -18.67 -12.73 17.33
CA PHE A 303 -18.16 -13.85 16.52
C PHE A 303 -17.17 -14.72 17.29
N ILE A 304 -16.22 -14.10 18.01
CA ILE A 304 -15.25 -14.83 18.85
C ILE A 304 -15.97 -15.58 19.97
N ALA A 305 -16.85 -14.90 20.70
CA ALA A 305 -17.59 -15.47 21.83
C ALA A 305 -18.44 -16.68 21.42
N GLU A 306 -19.05 -16.64 20.25
CA GLU A 306 -19.79 -17.77 19.65
C GLU A 306 -18.91 -18.86 19.06
N GLY A 307 -17.60 -18.76 19.27
CA GLY A 307 -16.64 -19.78 18.88
C GLY A 307 -16.22 -19.75 17.41
N GLY A 308 -16.26 -18.61 16.76
CA GLY A 308 -15.90 -18.44 15.35
C GLY A 308 -14.54 -19.04 14.97
N TYR A 309 -13.55 -18.94 15.85
CA TYR A 309 -12.22 -19.55 15.69
C TYR A 309 -12.17 -21.07 16.01
N ARG A 310 -13.30 -21.70 16.36
CA ARG A 310 -13.41 -23.14 16.63
C ARG A 310 -14.35 -23.86 15.68
N ARG A 311 -14.95 -23.15 14.73
CA ARG A 311 -15.97 -23.64 13.80
C ARG A 311 -15.38 -23.76 12.39
N PRO A 312 -14.87 -24.96 12.00
CA PRO A 312 -14.19 -25.16 10.71
C PRO A 312 -15.06 -24.86 9.50
N GLU A 313 -16.37 -25.01 9.61
CA GLU A 313 -17.32 -24.76 8.52
C GLU A 313 -17.39 -23.30 8.08
N LEU A 314 -16.90 -22.37 8.90
CA LEU A 314 -16.84 -20.94 8.57
C LEU A 314 -15.58 -20.57 7.75
N TRP A 315 -14.57 -21.42 7.79
CA TRP A 315 -13.26 -21.09 7.25
C TRP A 315 -12.97 -21.80 5.93
N LEU A 316 -12.26 -21.13 5.05
CA LEU A 316 -11.62 -21.80 3.93
C LEU A 316 -10.45 -22.66 4.43
N SER A 317 -10.18 -23.76 3.72
CA SER A 317 -9.23 -24.82 4.15
C SER A 317 -7.86 -24.26 4.52
N GLU A 318 -7.27 -23.40 3.69
CA GLU A 318 -5.96 -22.78 3.95
C GLU A 318 -6.00 -21.88 5.19
N GLY A 319 -7.04 -21.04 5.32
CA GLY A 319 -7.23 -20.16 6.47
C GLY A 319 -7.39 -20.92 7.77
N TRP A 320 -8.16 -22.02 7.76
CA TRP A 320 -8.32 -22.90 8.92
C TRP A 320 -7.00 -23.54 9.34
N ALA A 321 -6.25 -24.11 8.38
CA ALA A 321 -4.96 -24.74 8.68
C ALA A 321 -3.97 -23.74 9.26
N LEU A 322 -3.87 -22.55 8.65
CA LEU A 322 -2.96 -21.50 9.07
C LEU A 322 -3.33 -20.93 10.45
N MET A 323 -4.62 -20.66 10.69
CA MET A 323 -5.13 -20.18 11.97
C MET A 323 -4.76 -21.15 13.09
N ARG A 324 -4.96 -22.45 12.89
CA ARG A 324 -4.59 -23.49 13.86
C ARG A 324 -3.06 -23.58 14.07
N GLN A 325 -2.30 -23.57 12.98
CA GLN A 325 -0.84 -23.65 13.03
C GLN A 325 -0.23 -22.48 13.83
N ARG A 326 -0.79 -21.28 13.65
CA ARG A 326 -0.30 -20.05 14.27
C ARG A 326 -1.01 -19.69 15.60
N GLY A 327 -1.99 -20.49 16.00
CA GLY A 327 -2.73 -20.27 17.23
C GLY A 327 -3.54 -18.98 17.26
N TRP A 328 -4.11 -18.56 16.13
CA TRP A 328 -4.92 -17.33 16.08
C TRP A 328 -6.25 -17.55 16.83
N GLN A 329 -6.63 -16.57 17.64
CA GLN A 329 -7.87 -16.59 18.44
C GLN A 329 -8.60 -15.26 18.44
N ALA A 330 -7.97 -14.20 17.94
CA ALA A 330 -8.49 -12.83 17.88
C ALA A 330 -7.69 -12.01 16.84
N PRO A 331 -8.10 -10.79 16.48
CA PRO A 331 -7.31 -9.84 15.71
C PRO A 331 -5.89 -9.66 16.26
N ARG A 332 -4.91 -9.39 15.39
CA ARG A 332 -3.47 -9.53 15.69
C ARG A 332 -3.02 -8.82 16.97
N TYR A 333 -3.53 -7.62 17.23
CA TYR A 333 -3.06 -6.78 18.33
C TYR A 333 -4.04 -6.71 19.52
N TRP A 334 -5.08 -7.53 19.53
CA TRP A 334 -5.93 -7.64 20.72
C TRP A 334 -5.18 -8.30 21.89
N ARG A 335 -5.39 -7.77 23.07
CA ARG A 335 -4.76 -8.18 24.34
C ARG A 335 -5.85 -8.18 25.41
N ASP A 336 -6.59 -9.26 25.56
CA ASP A 336 -7.78 -9.34 26.42
C ASP A 336 -8.79 -8.22 26.08
N GLU A 337 -9.12 -7.34 27.01
CA GLU A 337 -10.03 -6.20 26.81
C GLU A 337 -9.33 -4.95 26.23
N ALA A 338 -8.04 -5.05 25.92
CA ALA A 338 -7.24 -4.00 25.32
C ALA A 338 -6.83 -4.31 23.89
N GLU A 339 -6.31 -3.31 23.21
CA GLU A 339 -5.64 -3.40 21.93
C GLU A 339 -4.26 -2.73 22.06
N PHE A 340 -3.23 -3.34 21.45
CA PHE A 340 -1.95 -2.67 21.28
C PHE A 340 -2.01 -1.80 20.04
N THR A 341 -1.62 -0.53 20.17
CA THR A 341 -1.72 0.50 19.14
C THR A 341 -0.39 1.26 19.03
N LEU A 342 -0.27 2.17 18.05
CA LEU A 342 0.88 3.10 18.00
C LEU A 342 0.95 4.03 19.22
N ALA A 343 -0.15 4.22 19.93
CA ALA A 343 -0.19 4.93 21.22
C ALA A 343 0.05 4.01 22.45
N GLY A 344 0.60 2.80 22.21
CA GLY A 344 0.75 1.77 23.25
C GLY A 344 -0.54 0.99 23.50
N ARG A 345 -0.61 0.29 24.64
CA ARG A 345 -1.79 -0.49 25.04
C ARG A 345 -2.94 0.45 25.43
N ARG A 346 -4.10 0.30 24.77
CA ARG A 346 -5.31 1.09 25.01
C ARG A 346 -6.52 0.18 25.24
N PRO A 347 -7.55 0.62 26.01
CA PRO A 347 -8.83 -0.07 26.06
C PRO A 347 -9.41 -0.22 24.64
N ARG A 348 -9.91 -1.42 24.32
CA ARG A 348 -10.53 -1.66 23.01
C ARG A 348 -11.91 -1.02 22.95
N TRP A 349 -12.09 -0.13 21.98
CA TRP A 349 -13.38 0.52 21.75
C TRP A 349 -14.32 -0.41 21.00
N GLY A 350 -15.45 -0.76 21.64
CA GLY A 350 -16.44 -1.66 21.03
C GLY A 350 -17.01 -1.16 19.70
N GLN A 351 -17.25 0.13 19.58
CA GLN A 351 -17.82 0.75 18.37
C GLN A 351 -16.79 1.08 17.28
N ALA A 352 -15.52 0.99 17.58
CA ALA A 352 -14.48 1.18 16.56
C ALA A 352 -14.51 0.07 15.52
N PRO A 353 -14.18 0.34 14.25
CA PRO A 353 -13.99 -0.70 13.24
C PRO A 353 -12.94 -1.71 13.70
N VAL A 354 -13.27 -2.98 13.53
CA VAL A 354 -12.27 -4.04 13.74
C VAL A 354 -11.14 -3.90 12.71
N ARG A 355 -9.91 -4.10 13.16
CA ARG A 355 -8.71 -3.94 12.33
C ARG A 355 -7.67 -5.03 12.60
N HIS A 356 -6.67 -5.13 11.70
CA HIS A 356 -5.57 -6.09 11.81
C HIS A 356 -6.03 -7.56 11.69
N LEU A 357 -6.95 -7.78 10.74
CA LEU A 357 -7.46 -9.09 10.33
C LEU A 357 -6.77 -9.57 9.05
N SER A 358 -6.59 -10.87 8.93
CA SER A 358 -6.34 -11.52 7.64
C SER A 358 -7.62 -11.53 6.79
N TRP A 359 -7.45 -11.76 5.49
CA TRP A 359 -8.57 -11.99 4.59
C TRP A 359 -9.40 -13.22 5.02
N PHE A 360 -8.74 -14.28 5.50
CA PHE A 360 -9.40 -15.49 5.99
C PHE A 360 -10.28 -15.22 7.21
N GLU A 361 -9.85 -14.37 8.13
CA GLU A 361 -10.62 -13.97 9.31
C GLU A 361 -11.83 -13.12 8.90
N ALA A 362 -11.64 -12.21 7.93
CA ALA A 362 -12.72 -11.39 7.39
C ALA A 362 -13.79 -12.23 6.66
N ASP A 363 -13.38 -13.20 5.84
CA ASP A 363 -14.29 -14.11 5.14
C ASP A 363 -15.05 -15.03 6.13
N ALA A 364 -14.35 -15.57 7.15
CA ALA A 364 -14.97 -16.40 8.18
C ALA A 364 -16.02 -15.62 9.00
N TYR A 365 -15.73 -14.37 9.35
CA TYR A 365 -16.70 -13.49 9.99
C TYR A 365 -17.91 -13.25 9.08
N ALA A 366 -17.68 -12.93 7.82
CA ALA A 366 -18.76 -12.67 6.88
C ALA A 366 -19.71 -13.87 6.74
N ARG A 367 -19.17 -15.09 6.67
CA ARG A 367 -19.96 -16.35 6.66
C ARG A 367 -20.75 -16.56 7.95
N TRP A 368 -20.15 -16.29 9.11
CA TRP A 368 -20.82 -16.34 10.39
C TRP A 368 -22.01 -15.38 10.45
N ALA A 369 -21.84 -14.18 9.90
CA ALA A 369 -22.89 -13.17 9.83
C ALA A 369 -23.97 -13.45 8.76
N GLY A 370 -23.88 -14.58 8.04
CA GLY A 370 -24.83 -14.92 6.95
C GLY A 370 -24.69 -14.01 5.73
N ALA A 371 -23.51 -13.43 5.52
CA ALA A 371 -23.17 -12.48 4.48
C ALA A 371 -21.88 -12.88 3.75
N ARG A 372 -21.33 -12.00 2.92
CA ARG A 372 -20.07 -12.15 2.22
C ARG A 372 -19.25 -10.86 2.23
N LEU A 373 -18.00 -10.92 1.82
CA LEU A 373 -17.24 -9.73 1.48
C LEU A 373 -17.76 -9.15 0.15
N PRO A 374 -17.73 -7.82 -0.04
CA PRO A 374 -17.98 -7.22 -1.36
C PRO A 374 -16.87 -7.56 -2.33
N SER A 375 -17.19 -7.69 -3.61
CA SER A 375 -16.18 -7.60 -4.66
C SER A 375 -15.58 -6.19 -4.71
N GLU A 376 -14.36 -6.04 -5.29
CA GLU A 376 -13.78 -4.71 -5.48
C GLU A 376 -14.64 -3.80 -6.37
N ALA A 377 -15.38 -4.42 -7.30
CA ALA A 377 -16.28 -3.71 -8.19
C ALA A 377 -17.54 -3.17 -7.47
N GLU A 378 -18.16 -3.99 -6.63
CA GLU A 378 -19.28 -3.57 -5.79
C GLU A 378 -18.86 -2.45 -4.84
N TRP A 379 -17.66 -2.60 -4.24
CA TRP A 379 -17.12 -1.57 -3.34
C TRP A 379 -16.89 -0.23 -4.08
N GLU A 380 -16.20 -0.24 -5.24
CA GLU A 380 -15.89 0.97 -6.00
C GLU A 380 -17.15 1.70 -6.43
N LEU A 381 -18.15 0.96 -6.88
CA LEU A 381 -19.43 1.50 -7.31
C LEU A 381 -20.19 2.18 -6.16
N MET A 382 -20.16 1.59 -4.97
CA MET A 382 -20.93 2.06 -3.83
C MET A 382 -20.19 3.04 -2.92
N ALA A 383 -18.86 3.11 -3.00
CA ALA A 383 -18.02 3.94 -2.13
C ALA A 383 -18.45 5.42 -2.02
N PRO A 384 -18.92 6.09 -3.10
CA PRO A 384 -19.42 7.45 -2.98
C PRO A 384 -20.63 7.64 -2.05
N GLN A 385 -21.33 6.54 -1.71
CA GLN A 385 -22.49 6.55 -0.80
C GLN A 385 -22.12 6.08 0.62
N LEU A 386 -20.87 5.67 0.85
CA LEU A 386 -20.39 5.13 2.12
C LEU A 386 -19.65 6.21 2.89
N ALA A 387 -20.19 6.65 4.02
CA ALA A 387 -19.60 7.73 4.83
C ALA A 387 -18.19 7.39 5.38
N ASP A 388 -17.91 6.10 5.61
CA ASP A 388 -16.67 5.57 6.15
C ASP A 388 -15.89 4.72 5.13
N ALA A 389 -16.00 5.07 3.83
CA ALA A 389 -15.25 4.39 2.76
C ALA A 389 -13.74 4.57 2.91
N PHE A 390 -13.29 5.72 3.44
CA PHE A 390 -11.90 6.13 3.53
C PHE A 390 -11.49 6.51 4.94
N GLY A 391 -10.19 6.49 5.22
CA GLY A 391 -9.58 7.08 6.41
C GLY A 391 -9.66 6.26 7.70
N LEU A 392 -10.33 5.10 7.71
CA LEU A 392 -10.45 4.26 8.92
C LEU A 392 -9.63 2.98 8.80
N VAL A 393 -10.07 2.05 7.98
CA VAL A 393 -9.38 0.78 7.73
C VAL A 393 -9.45 0.44 6.25
N TRP A 394 -8.39 -0.15 5.72
CA TRP A 394 -8.45 -0.84 4.44
C TRP A 394 -9.49 -1.95 4.52
N GLN A 395 -10.33 -2.06 3.50
CA GLN A 395 -11.45 -3.01 3.48
C GLN A 395 -11.13 -4.19 2.58
N TRP A 396 -11.04 -5.38 3.16
CA TRP A 396 -10.89 -6.61 2.40
C TRP A 396 -12.07 -6.83 1.45
N THR A 397 -11.77 -7.19 0.22
CA THR A 397 -12.77 -7.57 -0.78
C THR A 397 -12.68 -9.07 -1.10
N ALA A 398 -13.72 -9.61 -1.71
CA ALA A 398 -13.72 -10.99 -2.23
C ALA A 398 -12.86 -11.14 -3.49
N SER A 399 -12.34 -10.06 -4.05
CA SER A 399 -11.63 -10.07 -5.33
C SER A 399 -10.17 -10.46 -5.17
N PRO A 400 -9.69 -11.49 -5.93
CA PRO A 400 -8.27 -11.73 -6.08
C PRO A 400 -7.64 -10.59 -6.90
N TYR A 401 -6.40 -10.26 -6.57
CA TYR A 401 -5.65 -9.22 -7.29
C TYR A 401 -5.24 -9.72 -8.67
N ARG A 402 -5.93 -9.24 -9.70
CA ARG A 402 -5.73 -9.58 -11.12
C ARG A 402 -5.62 -8.32 -11.96
N PRO A 403 -4.99 -8.41 -13.17
CA PRO A 403 -5.00 -7.30 -14.11
C PRO A 403 -6.45 -7.00 -14.55
N TYR A 404 -6.76 -5.71 -14.68
CA TYR A 404 -7.98 -5.28 -15.36
C TYR A 404 -7.95 -5.64 -16.86
N PRO A 405 -9.10 -5.85 -17.50
CA PRO A 405 -9.14 -6.06 -18.96
C PRO A 405 -8.43 -4.94 -19.71
N GLY A 406 -7.41 -5.30 -20.51
CA GLY A 406 -6.60 -4.34 -21.24
C GLY A 406 -5.40 -3.76 -20.48
N PHE A 407 -5.17 -4.16 -19.23
CA PHE A 407 -3.98 -3.75 -18.46
C PHE A 407 -2.68 -4.03 -19.22
N ARG A 408 -1.76 -3.08 -19.15
CA ARG A 408 -0.39 -3.21 -19.66
C ARG A 408 0.56 -2.55 -18.70
N ALA A 409 1.52 -3.31 -18.19
CA ALA A 409 2.60 -2.74 -17.38
C ALA A 409 3.41 -1.74 -18.21
N ALA A 410 3.89 -0.68 -17.60
CA ALA A 410 4.79 0.26 -18.23
C ALA A 410 6.10 -0.45 -18.64
N PRO A 411 6.77 -0.03 -19.72
CA PRO A 411 8.05 -0.61 -20.10
C PRO A 411 9.16 -0.26 -19.11
N GLY A 412 10.16 -1.14 -18.99
CA GLY A 412 11.31 -0.96 -18.12
C GLY A 412 11.06 -1.27 -16.65
N ALA A 413 12.02 -0.91 -15.80
CA ALA A 413 12.00 -1.26 -14.38
C ALA A 413 10.81 -0.65 -13.62
N VAL A 414 10.33 0.53 -14.01
CA VAL A 414 9.15 1.17 -13.40
C VAL A 414 7.90 0.29 -13.55
N GLY A 415 7.76 -0.43 -14.66
CA GLY A 415 6.65 -1.38 -14.88
C GLY A 415 6.65 -2.61 -13.99
N GLU A 416 7.73 -2.84 -13.23
CA GLU A 416 7.78 -3.89 -12.21
C GLU A 416 6.99 -3.53 -10.93
N TYR A 417 6.40 -2.35 -10.86
CA TYR A 417 5.83 -1.79 -9.63
C TYR A 417 4.63 -2.59 -9.11
N ASN A 418 3.64 -2.91 -9.93
CA ASN A 418 2.40 -3.57 -9.53
C ASN A 418 2.15 -4.91 -10.23
N GLY A 419 2.34 -4.96 -11.54
CA GLY A 419 1.89 -6.07 -12.39
C GLY A 419 2.41 -7.44 -11.98
N LYS A 420 3.65 -7.54 -11.51
CA LYS A 420 4.23 -8.81 -11.09
C LYS A 420 3.69 -9.39 -9.78
N PHE A 421 2.91 -8.62 -9.03
CA PHE A 421 2.27 -9.07 -7.80
C PHE A 421 0.84 -9.60 -8.02
N MET A 422 0.33 -9.61 -9.25
CA MET A 422 -1.03 -10.05 -9.59
C MET A 422 -1.19 -11.58 -9.54
N SER A 423 -0.79 -12.16 -8.40
CA SER A 423 -0.95 -13.58 -8.09
C SER A 423 -0.92 -13.77 -6.57
N SER A 424 -1.80 -14.64 -6.05
CA SER A 424 -1.84 -15.00 -4.62
C SER A 424 -2.03 -13.82 -3.66
N GLN A 425 -2.65 -12.76 -4.12
CA GLN A 425 -2.99 -11.56 -3.36
C GLN A 425 -4.50 -11.33 -3.40
N MET A 426 -5.04 -10.67 -2.37
CA MET A 426 -6.42 -10.21 -2.33
C MET A 426 -6.46 -8.69 -2.33
N VAL A 427 -7.47 -8.12 -2.99
CA VAL A 427 -7.62 -6.67 -3.10
C VAL A 427 -8.23 -6.09 -1.82
N LEU A 428 -7.67 -4.96 -1.39
CA LEU A 428 -8.26 -4.07 -0.40
C LEU A 428 -8.62 -2.73 -1.04
N ARG A 429 -9.71 -2.15 -0.57
CA ARG A 429 -10.22 -0.87 -1.08
C ARG A 429 -10.37 0.15 0.05
N GLY A 430 -10.43 1.42 -0.32
CA GLY A 430 -10.53 2.53 0.62
C GLY A 430 -9.18 3.12 0.98
N SER A 431 -9.00 3.40 2.24
CA SER A 431 -7.74 3.82 2.87
C SER A 431 -7.83 3.55 4.38
N CYS A 432 -6.73 3.69 5.11
CA CYS A 432 -6.74 3.56 6.55
C CYS A 432 -6.27 4.86 7.23
N PHE A 433 -6.41 4.92 8.55
CA PHE A 433 -6.00 6.07 9.36
C PHE A 433 -4.49 6.40 9.30
N LEU A 434 -3.67 5.46 8.78
CA LEU A 434 -2.24 5.66 8.55
C LEU A 434 -1.95 6.20 7.14
N THR A 435 -2.91 6.12 6.22
CA THR A 435 -2.74 6.60 4.85
C THR A 435 -2.53 8.11 4.85
N PRO A 436 -1.47 8.64 4.22
CA PRO A 436 -1.21 10.06 4.14
C PRO A 436 -2.32 10.81 3.40
N GLU A 437 -2.57 12.04 3.84
CA GLU A 437 -3.52 12.94 3.18
C GLU A 437 -3.18 13.12 1.68
N GLY A 438 -4.20 13.05 0.83
CA GLY A 438 -4.08 13.20 -0.63
C GLY A 438 -3.51 11.97 -1.34
N HIS A 439 -3.31 10.85 -0.63
CA HIS A 439 -2.90 9.58 -1.24
C HIS A 439 -4.09 8.68 -1.57
N GLU A 440 -5.20 8.82 -0.87
CA GLU A 440 -6.43 8.07 -1.09
C GLU A 440 -7.11 8.42 -2.42
N ARG A 441 -7.66 7.43 -3.11
CA ARG A 441 -8.41 7.56 -4.36
C ARG A 441 -9.47 6.48 -4.45
N LEU A 442 -10.58 6.79 -5.10
CA LEU A 442 -11.67 5.83 -5.29
C LEU A 442 -11.22 4.57 -6.04
N THR A 443 -10.33 4.73 -7.03
CA THR A 443 -9.83 3.65 -7.87
C THR A 443 -8.64 2.90 -7.27
N TYR A 444 -8.08 3.38 -6.15
CA TYR A 444 -6.88 2.78 -5.55
C TYR A 444 -7.10 1.31 -5.18
N ARG A 445 -6.21 0.45 -5.66
CA ARG A 445 -6.21 -1.00 -5.42
C ARG A 445 -4.99 -1.36 -4.57
N ASN A 446 -5.18 -1.45 -3.26
CA ASN A 446 -4.18 -2.02 -2.37
C ASN A 446 -4.31 -3.56 -2.38
N PHE A 447 -3.23 -4.27 -2.07
CA PHE A 447 -3.23 -5.72 -2.12
C PHE A 447 -2.23 -6.32 -1.12
N PHE A 448 -2.64 -7.43 -0.50
CA PHE A 448 -1.80 -8.22 0.39
C PHE A 448 -2.08 -9.71 0.24
N PRO A 449 -1.12 -10.60 0.59
CA PRO A 449 -1.39 -12.02 0.77
C PRO A 449 -2.57 -12.23 1.74
N PRO A 450 -3.45 -13.22 1.49
CA PRO A 450 -4.65 -13.41 2.32
C PRO A 450 -4.35 -13.71 3.79
N ALA A 451 -3.13 -14.15 4.11
CA ALA A 451 -2.67 -14.43 5.47
C ALA A 451 -2.15 -13.19 6.23
N SER A 452 -2.02 -12.05 5.58
CA SER A 452 -1.47 -10.82 6.16
C SER A 452 -2.41 -10.23 7.21
N ARG A 453 -1.86 -9.80 8.36
CA ARG A 453 -2.64 -9.29 9.50
C ARG A 453 -2.07 -8.03 10.15
N TRP A 454 -0.90 -7.54 9.73
CA TRP A 454 -0.26 -6.40 10.38
C TRP A 454 -0.71 -5.04 9.81
N GLN A 455 -1.24 -5.04 8.60
CA GLN A 455 -1.85 -3.86 8.00
C GLN A 455 -3.15 -3.47 8.72
N ALA A 456 -3.51 -2.20 8.69
CA ALA A 456 -4.75 -1.68 9.27
C ALA A 456 -5.94 -2.04 8.36
N ALA A 457 -6.23 -3.34 8.24
CA ALA A 457 -7.30 -3.89 7.42
C ALA A 457 -8.43 -4.45 8.27
N GLY A 458 -9.65 -4.07 7.92
CA GLY A 458 -10.91 -4.58 8.46
C GLY A 458 -11.83 -5.05 7.33
N LEU A 459 -13.13 -5.00 7.55
CA LEU A 459 -14.10 -5.48 6.56
C LEU A 459 -15.42 -4.71 6.60
N ARG A 460 -16.10 -4.78 5.47
CA ARG A 460 -17.51 -4.39 5.27
C ARG A 460 -18.24 -5.59 4.69
N LEU A 461 -19.52 -5.75 5.02
CA LEU A 461 -20.33 -6.85 4.52
C LEU A 461 -21.05 -6.50 3.22
N ALA A 462 -21.29 -7.51 2.41
CA ALA A 462 -22.20 -7.48 1.28
C ALA A 462 -23.10 -8.74 1.31
N GLN A 463 -24.21 -8.68 0.61
CA GLN A 463 -25.13 -9.81 0.44
C GLN A 463 -25.82 -9.72 -0.92
N GLU A 464 -26.41 -10.82 -1.36
CA GLU A 464 -27.30 -10.79 -2.51
C GLU A 464 -28.47 -9.84 -2.22
N ALA A 465 -28.91 -9.07 -3.22
CA ALA A 465 -30.11 -8.26 -3.05
C ALA A 465 -31.34 -9.19 -2.97
N PRO A 466 -32.32 -8.86 -2.11
CA PRO A 466 -33.54 -9.63 -2.00
C PRO A 466 -34.39 -9.61 -3.28
#